data_095af261a611580f4763dc25a24a9da8
#
_entry.id   095af261a611580f4763dc25a24a9da8
#
_cell.length_a   1.000
_cell.length_b   1.000
_cell.length_c   1.000
_cell.angle_alpha   90.00
_cell.angle_beta   90.00
_cell.angle_gamma   90.00
#
_symmetry.space_group_name_H-M   'P 1'
#
loop_
_entity.id
_entity.type
_entity.pdbx_description
1 polymer ?
#
loop_
_entity_poly.entity_id
_entity_poly.type
_entity_poly.pdbx_seq_one_letter_code
_entity_poly.pdbx_strand_id
1 'polypeptide(L)'
;MSFVTVRHFTEDDVPTRIALLRESRFQANLTDFAVVSSDDDLTAGQFRTIAEEHDTKRILTLCAPGGETVGFAWITSIDWRAQTCELSFGVLPRYRGAFGAKAVIAAHTHIRRELNMRVVINQVLEHNTMLVSAGDLTDRRRVRCAYDSYTVGEWRTACYWTETQEEAQRTLDALDERRREIAERIRATSAKASAS
;
A
#
# COMPACT_ATOMS: atom_id res chain seq x y z
N MET A 1 -13.13 -9.96 12.15
CA MET A 1 -11.72 -9.98 12.58
C MET A 1 -10.87 -9.43 11.43
N SER A 2 -10.00 -8.47 11.69
CA SER A 2 -9.03 -8.01 10.68
C SER A 2 -8.06 -9.13 10.38
N PHE A 3 -7.88 -9.48 9.09
CA PHE A 3 -6.91 -10.49 8.66
C PHE A 3 -5.46 -9.96 8.62
N VAL A 4 -5.28 -8.67 8.81
CA VAL A 4 -3.98 -8.00 8.85
C VAL A 4 -4.03 -6.97 9.96
N THR A 5 -3.01 -6.94 10.79
CA THR A 5 -2.77 -5.91 11.79
C THR A 5 -1.68 -4.97 11.33
N VAL A 6 -1.72 -3.74 11.83
CA VAL A 6 -0.73 -2.71 11.54
C VAL A 6 -0.06 -2.32 12.85
N ARG A 7 1.26 -2.25 12.86
CA ARG A 7 2.04 -1.82 14.01
C ARG A 7 3.16 -0.86 13.59
N HIS A 8 3.76 -0.23 14.55
CA HIS A 8 4.98 0.55 14.33
C HIS A 8 6.10 -0.31 13.77
N PHE A 9 6.87 0.30 12.89
CA PHE A 9 8.11 -0.26 12.36
C PHE A 9 9.21 -0.21 13.42
N THR A 10 9.96 -1.28 13.56
CA THR A 10 11.02 -1.41 14.56
C THR A 10 12.35 -1.79 13.89
N GLU A 11 13.43 -1.75 14.65
CA GLU A 11 14.75 -2.14 14.18
C GLU A 11 14.80 -3.60 13.68
N ASP A 12 14.04 -4.49 14.29
CA ASP A 12 13.93 -5.89 13.89
C ASP A 12 13.32 -6.08 12.48
N ASP A 13 12.58 -5.09 12.00
CA ASP A 13 11.97 -5.11 10.66
C ASP A 13 12.94 -4.67 9.56
N VAL A 14 14.01 -3.98 9.91
CA VAL A 14 14.94 -3.37 8.95
C VAL A 14 15.50 -4.37 7.95
N PRO A 15 16.00 -5.56 8.35
CA PRO A 15 16.54 -6.53 7.40
C PRO A 15 15.49 -6.99 6.38
N THR A 16 14.26 -7.25 6.84
CA THR A 16 13.16 -7.68 5.95
C THR A 16 12.78 -6.56 4.97
N ARG A 17 12.78 -5.32 5.42
CA ARG A 17 12.47 -4.18 4.54
C ARG A 17 13.59 -3.93 3.54
N ILE A 18 14.85 -4.05 3.92
CA ILE A 18 16.00 -3.97 2.98
C ILE A 18 15.87 -5.06 1.90
N ALA A 19 15.59 -6.29 2.28
CA ALA A 19 15.40 -7.39 1.32
C ALA A 19 14.26 -7.08 0.33
N LEU A 20 13.16 -6.49 0.79
CA LEU A 20 12.07 -6.05 -0.10
C LEU A 20 12.52 -4.92 -1.04
N LEU A 21 13.27 -3.94 -0.55
CA LEU A 21 13.78 -2.84 -1.35
C LEU A 21 14.81 -3.29 -2.41
N ARG A 22 15.46 -4.44 -2.19
CA ARG A 22 16.41 -5.06 -3.14
C ARG A 22 15.75 -6.04 -4.11
N GLU A 23 14.50 -6.38 -3.90
CA GLU A 23 13.78 -7.28 -4.82
C GLU A 23 13.56 -6.57 -6.16
N SER A 24 14.07 -7.16 -7.25
CA SER A 24 14.13 -6.54 -8.57
C SER A 24 12.76 -6.11 -9.12
N ARG A 25 11.73 -6.92 -8.89
CA ARG A 25 10.36 -6.61 -9.31
C ARG A 25 9.77 -5.44 -8.52
N PHE A 26 10.18 -5.28 -7.26
CA PHE A 26 9.78 -4.16 -6.45
C PHE A 26 10.52 -2.89 -6.88
N GLN A 27 11.83 -2.99 -7.12
CA GLN A 27 12.64 -1.88 -7.62
C GLN A 27 12.14 -1.31 -8.94
N ALA A 28 11.68 -2.18 -9.86
CA ALA A 28 11.11 -1.75 -11.13
C ALA A 28 9.89 -0.81 -11.00
N ASN A 29 9.29 -0.72 -9.81
CA ASN A 29 8.10 0.08 -9.52
C ASN A 29 8.34 1.16 -8.46
N LEU A 30 9.59 1.41 -8.11
CA LEU A 30 10.01 2.47 -7.19
C LEU A 30 10.84 3.53 -7.92
N THR A 31 11.04 4.66 -7.25
CA THR A 31 12.08 5.62 -7.60
C THR A 31 13.47 5.06 -7.25
N ASP A 32 14.51 5.55 -7.89
CA ASP A 32 15.86 4.97 -7.83
C ASP A 32 16.56 5.03 -6.48
N PHE A 33 15.99 5.66 -5.44
CA PHE A 33 16.66 5.80 -4.15
C PHE A 33 17.20 4.47 -3.59
N ALA A 34 16.44 3.38 -3.78
CA ALA A 34 16.84 2.06 -3.31
C ALA A 34 17.84 1.37 -4.26
N VAL A 35 17.95 1.84 -5.50
CA VAL A 35 18.89 1.29 -6.48
C VAL A 35 20.29 1.89 -6.30
N VAL A 36 20.35 3.21 -6.07
CA VAL A 36 21.60 3.97 -5.96
C VAL A 36 22.22 3.96 -4.56
N SER A 37 21.43 3.69 -3.53
CA SER A 37 21.93 3.68 -2.14
C SER A 37 22.58 2.33 -1.80
N SER A 38 23.63 2.34 -1.01
CA SER A 38 24.20 1.13 -0.40
C SER A 38 23.26 0.54 0.66
N ASP A 39 23.49 -0.72 1.07
CA ASP A 39 22.70 -1.33 2.16
C ASP A 39 22.94 -0.59 3.49
N ASP A 40 24.15 -0.10 3.72
CA ASP A 40 24.46 0.68 4.91
C ASP A 40 23.70 2.01 4.92
N ASP A 41 23.63 2.72 3.79
CA ASP A 41 22.87 3.97 3.68
C ASP A 41 21.37 3.73 3.86
N LEU A 42 20.84 2.67 3.27
CA LEU A 42 19.43 2.29 3.44
C LEU A 42 19.13 1.94 4.89
N THR A 43 20.01 1.16 5.53
CA THR A 43 19.90 0.79 6.93
C THR A 43 19.94 2.01 7.84
N ALA A 44 20.97 2.86 7.69
CA ALA A 44 21.10 4.10 8.44
C ALA A 44 19.90 5.04 8.24
N GLY A 45 19.36 5.11 7.00
CA GLY A 45 18.16 5.88 6.70
C GLY A 45 16.92 5.37 7.41
N GLN A 46 16.79 4.05 7.60
CA GLN A 46 15.67 3.46 8.33
C GLN A 46 15.78 3.64 9.84
N PHE A 47 16.97 3.50 10.41
CA PHE A 47 17.19 3.81 11.83
C PHE A 47 16.89 5.28 12.13
N ARG A 48 17.33 6.21 11.27
CA ARG A 48 16.92 7.63 11.41
C ARG A 48 15.40 7.80 11.37
N THR A 49 14.72 7.12 10.47
CA THR A 49 13.25 7.21 10.39
C THR A 49 12.57 6.66 11.64
N ILE A 50 13.11 5.62 12.28
CA ILE A 50 12.61 5.11 13.56
C ILE A 50 12.82 6.14 14.67
N ALA A 51 14.04 6.72 14.76
CA ALA A 51 14.38 7.69 15.78
C ALA A 51 13.63 9.02 15.65
N GLU A 52 13.33 9.42 14.41
CA GLU A 52 12.67 10.69 14.06
C GLU A 52 11.20 10.53 13.68
N GLU A 53 10.59 9.44 14.16
CA GLU A 53 9.23 9.04 13.75
C GLU A 53 8.15 9.98 14.28
N HIS A 54 8.13 11.23 13.88
CA HIS A 54 7.08 12.03 14.50
C HIS A 54 6.35 13.01 13.59
N ASP A 55 7.02 13.73 12.71
CA ASP A 55 6.35 14.87 12.13
C ASP A 55 5.92 14.68 10.67
N THR A 56 6.84 14.27 9.79
CA THR A 56 6.58 14.28 8.35
C THR A 56 6.66 12.92 7.68
N LYS A 57 7.12 11.88 8.40
CA LYS A 57 7.34 10.55 7.83
C LYS A 57 7.16 9.45 8.87
N ARG A 58 6.49 8.36 8.49
CA ARG A 58 6.38 7.14 9.32
C ARG A 58 6.47 5.89 8.47
N ILE A 59 6.99 4.82 9.08
CA ILE A 59 6.94 3.48 8.50
C ILE A 59 6.07 2.61 9.40
N LEU A 60 5.23 1.79 8.80
CA LEU A 60 4.34 0.86 9.48
C LEU A 60 4.63 -0.54 8.98
N THR A 61 4.59 -1.52 9.88
CA THR A 61 4.71 -2.94 9.54
C THR A 61 3.31 -3.56 9.48
N LEU A 62 3.05 -4.26 8.37
CA LEU A 62 1.81 -4.99 8.14
C LEU A 62 2.03 -6.45 8.51
N CYS A 63 1.20 -6.99 9.40
CA CYS A 63 1.37 -8.33 9.96
C CYS A 63 0.16 -9.22 9.70
N ALA A 64 0.42 -10.50 9.41
CA ALA A 64 -0.58 -11.54 9.42
C ALA A 64 -1.10 -11.81 10.86
N PRO A 65 -2.21 -12.54 11.05
CA PRO A 65 -2.76 -12.83 12.38
C PRO A 65 -1.78 -13.53 13.33
N GLY A 66 -0.79 -14.25 12.80
CA GLY A 66 0.28 -14.88 13.57
C GLY A 66 1.45 -13.96 13.93
N GLY A 67 1.39 -12.67 13.60
CA GLY A 67 2.48 -11.71 13.85
C GLY A 67 3.54 -11.67 12.75
N GLU A 68 3.46 -12.54 11.75
CA GLU A 68 4.42 -12.61 10.65
C GLU A 68 4.32 -11.37 9.74
N THR A 69 5.46 -10.78 9.38
CA THR A 69 5.51 -9.61 8.49
C THR A 69 5.02 -9.95 7.09
N VAL A 70 4.04 -9.21 6.62
CA VAL A 70 3.41 -9.31 5.29
C VAL A 70 4.00 -8.28 4.33
N GLY A 71 4.36 -7.12 4.86
CA GLY A 71 4.84 -5.99 4.09
C GLY A 71 4.95 -4.74 4.94
N PHE A 72 5.13 -3.64 4.27
CA PHE A 72 5.31 -2.33 4.89
C PHE A 72 4.44 -1.28 4.20
N ALA A 73 3.99 -0.31 4.98
CA ALA A 73 3.46 0.94 4.49
C ALA A 73 4.34 2.07 5.00
N TRP A 74 4.58 3.07 4.19
CA TRP A 74 5.26 4.28 4.64
C TRP A 74 4.50 5.51 4.19
N ILE A 75 4.45 6.43 5.10
CA ILE A 75 3.71 7.66 4.98
C ILE A 75 4.71 8.80 4.92
N THR A 76 4.58 9.64 3.94
CA THR A 76 5.42 10.81 3.73
C THR A 76 4.56 12.05 3.55
N SER A 77 5.20 13.21 3.51
CA SER A 77 4.50 14.49 3.29
C SER A 77 3.31 14.68 4.24
N ILE A 78 3.48 14.27 5.51
CA ILE A 78 2.40 14.36 6.49
C ILE A 78 2.18 15.84 6.83
N ASP A 79 0.99 16.32 6.53
CA ASP A 79 0.49 17.62 7.00
C ASP A 79 -0.63 17.36 8.03
N TRP A 80 -0.28 17.46 9.30
CA TRP A 80 -1.21 17.26 10.41
C TRP A 80 -2.32 18.30 10.46
N ARG A 81 -2.06 19.50 9.97
CA ARG A 81 -3.05 20.58 9.96
C ARG A 81 -4.08 20.39 8.86
N ALA A 82 -3.63 20.05 7.65
CA ALA A 82 -4.53 19.74 6.54
C ALA A 82 -5.08 18.30 6.61
N GLN A 83 -4.53 17.46 7.50
CA GLN A 83 -4.86 16.04 7.61
C GLN A 83 -4.66 15.31 6.29
N THR A 84 -3.53 15.58 5.62
CA THR A 84 -3.15 14.96 4.36
C THR A 84 -1.83 14.23 4.48
N CYS A 85 -1.65 13.18 3.70
CA CYS A 85 -0.38 12.46 3.59
C CYS A 85 -0.27 11.75 2.24
N GLU A 86 0.96 11.41 1.87
CA GLU A 86 1.24 10.45 0.81
C GLU A 86 1.39 9.05 1.41
N LEU A 87 0.85 8.05 0.73
CA LEU A 87 0.96 6.66 1.12
C LEU A 87 1.67 5.86 0.03
N SER A 88 2.74 5.19 0.44
CA SER A 88 3.40 4.15 -0.33
C SER A 88 3.34 2.83 0.44
N PHE A 89 3.40 1.71 -0.26
CA PHE A 89 3.41 0.40 0.37
C PHE A 89 4.15 -0.64 -0.47
N GLY A 90 4.61 -1.69 0.20
CA GLY A 90 5.20 -2.85 -0.43
C GLY A 90 4.79 -4.12 0.29
N VAL A 91 4.37 -5.13 -0.49
CA VAL A 91 3.97 -6.44 0.01
C VAL A 91 5.05 -7.44 -0.34
N LEU A 92 5.46 -8.26 0.64
CA LEU A 92 6.45 -9.30 0.44
C LEU A 92 5.97 -10.30 -0.63
N PRO A 93 6.85 -10.84 -1.49
CA PRO A 93 6.48 -11.64 -2.66
C PRO A 93 5.47 -12.76 -2.36
N ARG A 94 5.65 -13.48 -1.26
CA ARG A 94 4.79 -14.61 -0.86
C ARG A 94 3.36 -14.21 -0.46
N TYR A 95 3.12 -12.93 -0.19
CA TYR A 95 1.81 -12.41 0.22
C TYR A 95 1.12 -11.57 -0.85
N ARG A 96 1.70 -11.43 -2.03
CA ARG A 96 1.08 -10.69 -3.15
C ARG A 96 -0.23 -11.37 -3.59
N GLY A 97 -1.11 -10.61 -4.24
CA GLY A 97 -2.44 -11.04 -4.63
C GLY A 97 -3.52 -10.65 -3.61
N ALA A 98 -4.53 -11.48 -3.42
CA ALA A 98 -5.71 -11.17 -2.60
C ALA A 98 -5.38 -10.86 -1.13
N PHE A 99 -4.35 -11.50 -0.57
CA PHE A 99 -3.91 -11.20 0.79
C PHE A 99 -3.21 -9.84 0.87
N GLY A 100 -2.36 -9.54 -0.11
CA GLY A 100 -1.70 -8.24 -0.23
C GLY A 100 -2.71 -7.08 -0.36
N ALA A 101 -3.79 -7.27 -1.11
CA ALA A 101 -4.87 -6.28 -1.21
C ALA A 101 -5.50 -5.99 0.17
N LYS A 102 -5.69 -7.03 1.02
CA LYS A 102 -6.18 -6.84 2.39
C LYS A 102 -5.17 -6.07 3.26
N ALA A 103 -3.87 -6.30 3.06
CA ALA A 103 -2.82 -5.57 3.77
C ALA A 103 -2.84 -4.07 3.42
N VAL A 104 -3.02 -3.74 2.15
CA VAL A 104 -3.17 -2.34 1.70
C VAL A 104 -4.41 -1.69 2.31
N ILE A 105 -5.55 -2.38 2.32
CA ILE A 105 -6.78 -1.89 2.96
C ILE A 105 -6.57 -1.66 4.47
N ALA A 106 -5.84 -2.55 5.14
CA ALA A 106 -5.52 -2.38 6.56
C ALA A 106 -4.66 -1.15 6.81
N ALA A 107 -3.65 -0.88 5.96
CA ALA A 107 -2.83 0.32 6.03
C ALA A 107 -3.67 1.59 5.85
N HIS A 108 -4.50 1.67 4.81
CA HIS A 108 -5.42 2.79 4.59
C HIS A 108 -6.36 3.02 5.79
N THR A 109 -6.92 1.94 6.34
CA THR A 109 -7.82 2.02 7.50
C THR A 109 -7.10 2.55 8.73
N HIS A 110 -5.87 2.07 8.99
CA HIS A 110 -5.05 2.54 10.12
C HIS A 110 -4.74 4.04 10.00
N ILE A 111 -4.27 4.48 8.85
CA ILE A 111 -3.92 5.88 8.60
C ILE A 111 -5.13 6.80 8.86
N ARG A 112 -6.30 6.39 8.44
CA ARG A 112 -7.51 7.19 8.61
C ARG A 112 -8.02 7.18 10.04
N ARG A 113 -7.99 6.05 10.73
CA ARG A 113 -8.55 5.91 12.08
C ARG A 113 -7.58 6.32 13.18
N GLU A 114 -6.33 5.88 13.09
CA GLU A 114 -5.35 6.09 14.15
C GLU A 114 -4.57 7.40 13.96
N LEU A 115 -4.32 7.79 12.71
CA LEU A 115 -3.61 9.04 12.39
C LEU A 115 -4.56 10.17 11.97
N ASN A 116 -5.85 9.92 11.89
CA ASN A 116 -6.89 10.88 11.53
C ASN A 116 -6.62 11.62 10.19
N MET A 117 -6.07 10.92 9.19
CA MET A 117 -5.82 11.49 7.87
C MET A 117 -7.10 11.46 7.03
N ARG A 118 -7.54 12.64 6.58
CA ARG A 118 -8.77 12.81 5.80
C ARG A 118 -8.56 12.58 4.30
N VAL A 119 -7.39 12.94 3.80
CA VAL A 119 -7.02 12.80 2.39
C VAL A 119 -5.70 12.05 2.28
N VAL A 120 -5.70 11.01 1.50
CA VAL A 120 -4.48 10.27 1.13
C VAL A 120 -4.15 10.56 -0.33
N ILE A 121 -2.92 10.97 -0.58
CA ILE A 121 -2.37 11.15 -1.92
C ILE A 121 -1.71 9.83 -2.32
N ASN A 122 -2.14 9.28 -3.43
CA ASN A 122 -1.58 8.06 -4.00
C ASN A 122 -0.76 8.38 -5.24
N GLN A 123 0.37 7.70 -5.40
CA GLN A 123 1.19 7.74 -6.60
C GLN A 123 1.42 6.31 -7.11
N VAL A 124 1.26 6.11 -8.39
CA VAL A 124 1.58 4.84 -9.06
C VAL A 124 2.24 5.14 -10.40
N LEU A 125 3.35 4.47 -10.69
CA LEU A 125 3.97 4.52 -12.01
C LEU A 125 3.03 3.86 -13.04
N GLU A 126 2.90 4.46 -14.21
CA GLU A 126 1.94 4.03 -15.23
C GLU A 126 2.13 2.56 -15.66
N HIS A 127 3.36 2.09 -15.67
CA HIS A 127 3.68 0.70 -16.01
C HIS A 127 3.48 -0.30 -14.86
N ASN A 128 3.17 0.17 -13.64
CA ASN A 128 2.93 -0.70 -12.49
C ASN A 128 1.51 -1.28 -12.54
N THR A 129 1.36 -2.42 -13.18
CA THR A 129 0.10 -3.15 -13.27
C THR A 129 -0.14 -4.11 -12.09
N MET A 130 0.77 -4.16 -11.12
CA MET A 130 0.66 -5.10 -9.98
C MET A 130 -0.45 -4.73 -9.00
N LEU A 131 -0.81 -3.46 -8.92
CA LEU A 131 -1.68 -2.92 -7.87
C LEU A 131 -2.97 -2.32 -8.43
N VAL A 132 -2.92 -1.86 -9.67
CA VAL A 132 -4.03 -1.14 -10.30
C VAL A 132 -4.20 -1.72 -11.70
N SER A 133 -5.42 -2.05 -12.08
CA SER A 133 -5.69 -2.48 -13.45
C SER A 133 -5.45 -1.31 -14.42
N ALA A 134 -5.11 -1.62 -15.66
CA ALA A 134 -4.93 -0.59 -16.69
C ALA A 134 -6.18 0.30 -16.84
N GLY A 135 -7.39 -0.25 -16.61
CA GLY A 135 -8.63 0.50 -16.61
C GLY A 135 -8.74 1.52 -15.49
N ASP A 136 -8.23 1.17 -14.30
CA ASP A 136 -8.23 2.08 -13.15
C ASP A 136 -7.29 3.27 -13.35
N LEU A 137 -6.19 3.10 -14.10
CA LEU A 137 -5.25 4.18 -14.42
C LEU A 137 -5.82 5.19 -15.44
N THR A 138 -6.90 4.87 -16.12
CA THR A 138 -7.56 5.76 -17.10
C THR A 138 -8.66 6.63 -16.48
N ASP A 139 -8.95 6.49 -15.21
CA ASP A 139 -9.95 7.32 -14.51
C ASP A 139 -9.61 8.81 -14.67
N ARG A 140 -10.58 9.62 -15.12
CA ARG A 140 -10.42 11.06 -15.39
C ARG A 140 -10.07 11.88 -14.14
N ARG A 141 -10.28 11.33 -12.94
CA ARG A 141 -9.90 11.99 -11.67
C ARG A 141 -8.41 11.91 -11.38
N ARG A 142 -7.64 11.17 -12.16
CA ARG A 142 -6.20 11.01 -11.97
C ARG A 142 -5.43 12.02 -12.80
N VAL A 143 -4.41 12.61 -12.18
CA VAL A 143 -3.45 13.44 -12.87
C VAL A 143 -2.30 12.55 -13.34
N ARG A 144 -1.94 12.66 -14.62
CA ARG A 144 -0.78 11.96 -15.20
C ARG A 144 0.34 12.97 -15.34
N CYS A 145 1.49 12.65 -14.78
CA CYS A 145 2.70 13.43 -14.88
C CYS A 145 3.73 12.66 -15.71
N ALA A 146 4.02 13.13 -16.92
CA ALA A 146 5.06 12.56 -17.74
C ALA A 146 6.44 12.93 -17.17
N TYR A 147 7.37 11.97 -17.18
CA TYR A 147 8.74 12.15 -16.71
C TYR A 147 8.86 12.66 -15.27
N ASP A 148 7.95 12.24 -14.41
CA ASP A 148 7.92 12.67 -13.01
C ASP A 148 8.81 11.82 -12.10
N SER A 149 8.98 10.54 -12.41
CA SER A 149 9.73 9.60 -11.59
C SER A 149 10.86 8.94 -12.37
N TYR A 150 12.08 9.05 -11.83
CA TYR A 150 13.25 8.35 -12.36
C TYR A 150 13.33 6.96 -11.75
N THR A 151 13.27 5.93 -12.58
CA THR A 151 13.24 4.53 -12.13
C THR A 151 14.00 3.64 -13.10
N VAL A 152 14.97 2.88 -12.58
CA VAL A 152 15.79 1.93 -13.35
C VAL A 152 16.41 2.59 -14.58
N GLY A 153 17.05 3.74 -14.37
CA GLY A 153 17.83 4.42 -15.41
C GLY A 153 17.03 5.28 -16.38
N GLU A 154 15.70 5.43 -16.20
CA GLU A 154 14.90 6.27 -17.10
C GLU A 154 13.76 7.00 -16.39
N TRP A 155 13.31 8.11 -16.96
CA TRP A 155 12.16 8.84 -16.52
C TRP A 155 10.87 8.12 -16.92
N ARG A 156 9.95 7.99 -15.96
CA ARG A 156 8.67 7.29 -16.10
C ARG A 156 7.50 8.22 -15.83
N THR A 157 6.38 7.96 -16.49
CA THR A 157 5.11 8.63 -16.16
C THR A 157 4.56 8.10 -14.85
N ALA A 158 4.21 9.01 -13.95
CA ALA A 158 3.46 8.71 -12.73
C ALA A 158 2.02 9.19 -12.83
N CYS A 159 1.12 8.49 -12.18
CA CYS A 159 -0.28 8.87 -12.01
C CYS A 159 -0.54 9.19 -10.54
N TYR A 160 -1.13 10.35 -10.28
CA TYR A 160 -1.50 10.82 -8.95
C TYR A 160 -3.02 10.88 -8.82
N TRP A 161 -3.53 10.55 -7.66
CA TRP A 161 -4.91 10.83 -7.27
C TRP A 161 -5.00 10.97 -5.77
N THR A 162 -6.01 11.72 -5.34
CA THR A 162 -6.37 11.82 -3.92
C THR A 162 -7.55 10.91 -3.64
N GLU A 163 -7.61 10.40 -2.43
CA GLU A 163 -8.73 9.64 -1.91
C GLU A 163 -9.18 10.25 -0.59
N THR A 164 -10.42 10.73 -0.52
CA THR A 164 -11.03 11.22 0.72
C THR A 164 -11.52 10.07 1.59
N GLN A 165 -11.85 10.38 2.84
CA GLN A 165 -12.42 9.40 3.75
C GLN A 165 -13.77 8.85 3.26
N GLU A 166 -14.61 9.72 2.72
CA GLU A 166 -15.91 9.33 2.17
C GLU A 166 -15.77 8.44 0.92
N GLU A 167 -14.81 8.72 0.06
CA GLU A 167 -14.52 7.89 -1.12
C GLU A 167 -13.98 6.52 -0.71
N ALA A 168 -13.07 6.48 0.24
CA ALA A 168 -12.56 5.22 0.80
C ALA A 168 -13.68 4.39 1.42
N GLN A 169 -14.57 5.00 2.19
CA GLN A 169 -15.69 4.29 2.82
C GLN A 169 -16.64 3.73 1.76
N ARG A 170 -17.00 4.52 0.76
CA ARG A 170 -17.83 4.03 -0.37
C ARG A 170 -17.20 2.84 -1.08
N THR A 171 -15.90 2.86 -1.29
CA THR A 171 -15.17 1.74 -1.91
C THR A 171 -15.25 0.48 -1.03
N LEU A 172 -15.08 0.61 0.27
CA LEU A 172 -15.19 -0.51 1.22
C LEU A 172 -16.62 -1.08 1.26
N ASP A 173 -17.62 -0.22 1.31
CA ASP A 173 -19.03 -0.63 1.32
C ASP A 173 -19.40 -1.40 0.05
N ALA A 174 -18.97 -0.92 -1.12
CA ALA A 174 -19.19 -1.60 -2.40
C ALA A 174 -18.48 -2.97 -2.48
N LEU A 175 -17.26 -3.07 -1.91
CA LEU A 175 -16.54 -4.35 -1.82
C LEU A 175 -17.25 -5.34 -0.90
N ASP A 176 -17.78 -4.89 0.21
CA ASP A 176 -18.50 -5.75 1.16
C ASP A 176 -19.87 -6.20 0.62
N GLU A 177 -20.55 -5.35 -0.13
CA GLU A 177 -21.78 -5.73 -0.86
C GLU A 177 -21.51 -6.80 -1.90
N ARG A 178 -20.49 -6.60 -2.75
CA ARG A 178 -20.09 -7.58 -3.75
C ARG A 178 -19.69 -8.93 -3.13
N ARG A 179 -19.02 -8.92 -1.97
CA ARG A 179 -18.68 -10.16 -1.24
C ARG A 179 -19.93 -10.88 -0.74
N ARG A 180 -20.94 -10.15 -0.26
CA ARG A 180 -22.23 -10.72 0.16
C ARG A 180 -22.95 -11.38 -1.01
N GLU A 181 -23.05 -10.69 -2.14
CA GLU A 181 -23.65 -11.24 -3.36
C GLU A 181 -22.97 -12.53 -3.84
N ILE A 182 -21.62 -12.55 -3.85
CA ILE A 182 -20.86 -13.76 -4.21
C ILE A 182 -21.16 -14.90 -3.24
N ALA A 183 -21.16 -14.64 -1.94
CA ALA A 183 -21.45 -15.64 -0.92
C ALA A 183 -22.87 -16.21 -1.06
N GLU A 184 -23.85 -15.38 -1.37
CA GLU A 184 -25.24 -15.80 -1.64
C GLU A 184 -25.35 -16.67 -2.89
N ARG A 185 -24.69 -16.29 -3.98
CA ARG A 185 -24.62 -17.11 -5.21
C ARG A 185 -24.00 -18.49 -4.95
N ILE A 186 -22.90 -18.55 -4.19
CA ILE A 186 -22.27 -19.81 -3.83
C ILE A 186 -23.22 -20.68 -3.02
N ARG A 187 -23.90 -20.12 -2.01
CA ARG A 187 -24.88 -20.87 -1.19
C ARG A 187 -26.04 -21.39 -2.02
N ALA A 188 -26.57 -20.56 -2.93
CA ALA A 188 -27.67 -20.97 -3.82
C ALA A 188 -27.27 -22.10 -4.77
N THR A 189 -26.03 -22.06 -5.29
CA THR A 189 -25.50 -23.11 -6.16
C THR A 189 -25.28 -24.41 -5.40
N SER A 190 -24.72 -24.33 -4.18
CA SER A 190 -24.50 -25.49 -3.32
C SER A 190 -25.82 -26.14 -2.89
N ALA A 191 -26.84 -25.36 -2.57
CA ALA A 191 -28.16 -25.86 -2.22
C ALA A 191 -28.84 -26.62 -3.39
N LYS A 192 -28.69 -26.13 -4.62
CA LYS A 192 -29.22 -26.81 -5.84
C LYS A 192 -28.48 -28.13 -6.08
N ALA A 193 -27.16 -28.17 -5.90
CA ALA A 193 -26.37 -29.38 -6.09
C ALA A 193 -26.67 -30.48 -5.04
N SER A 194 -27.11 -30.11 -3.84
CA SER A 194 -27.49 -31.05 -2.77
C SER A 194 -28.93 -31.56 -2.90
N ALA A 195 -29.77 -30.97 -3.77
CA ALA A 195 -31.14 -31.33 -4.00
C ALA A 195 -31.34 -32.19 -5.28
N SER A 196 -30.24 -32.44 -6.02
CA SER A 196 -30.18 -33.27 -7.22
C SER A 196 -29.53 -34.62 -6.94
#